data_e04a2232351853d3df66823ba5f08c86
#
_entry.id   e04a2232351853d3df66823ba5f08c86
#
_cell.length_a   1.000
_cell.length_b   1.000
_cell.length_c   1.000
_cell.angle_alpha   90.00
_cell.angle_beta   90.00
_cell.angle_gamma   90.00
#
_symmetry.space_group_name_H-M   'P 1'
#
loop_
_entity.id
_entity.type
_entity.pdbx_description
1 polymer ?
#
loop_
_entity_poly.entity_id
_entity_poly.type
_entity_poly.pdbx_seq_one_letter_code
_entity_poly.pdbx_strand_id
1 'polypeptide(L)'
;CLEEYPTAKSLIISGLNQECFEYLIKHYGSQFEAISFWKNKSVSDLSPLEDLTNVKFIHFFFNQKATDLWNMERNEKLSGLSIYDFSKLHSVVKVATAPYLNYFSIGNRVWPKMEIESLKPLIHSQITHFGWWGAKILDNDYLCLADSRIKKLDMFIRHFTIDELARLVANIPDLTGEITKPYKECSIIESGEKTTYYLLCKGKRK
;
A
#
# COMPACT_ATOMS: atom_id res chain seq x y z
N CYS A 1 16.18 24.64 -9.27
CA CYS A 1 15.18 23.75 -8.92
C CYS A 1 15.74 22.39 -8.45
N LEU A 2 15.45 21.20 -9.05
CA LEU A 2 16.06 19.95 -8.55
C LEU A 2 17.57 19.90 -8.76
N GLU A 3 18.08 20.56 -9.75
CA GLU A 3 19.53 20.71 -10.02
C GLU A 3 20.30 21.38 -8.87
N GLU A 4 19.62 22.18 -8.04
CA GLU A 4 20.21 22.83 -6.87
C GLU A 4 20.42 21.85 -5.70
N TYR A 5 19.81 20.64 -5.78
CA TYR A 5 19.85 19.62 -4.73
C TYR A 5 20.36 18.27 -5.25
N PRO A 6 21.57 18.20 -5.85
CA PRO A 6 22.05 16.99 -6.51
C PRO A 6 22.28 15.80 -5.56
N THR A 7 22.39 16.06 -4.27
CA THR A 7 22.61 15.02 -3.24
C THR A 7 21.34 14.53 -2.56
N ALA A 8 20.18 15.14 -2.89
CA ALA A 8 18.90 14.74 -2.29
C ALA A 8 18.52 13.31 -2.70
N LYS A 9 18.26 12.45 -1.72
CA LYS A 9 17.86 11.06 -1.93
C LYS A 9 16.37 10.81 -1.79
N SER A 10 15.65 11.77 -1.25
CA SER A 10 14.22 11.69 -1.04
C SER A 10 13.52 12.89 -1.66
N LEU A 11 12.38 12.64 -2.30
CA LEU A 11 11.57 13.66 -2.95
C LEU A 11 10.11 13.54 -2.53
N ILE A 12 9.49 14.66 -2.16
CA ILE A 12 8.03 14.77 -2.07
C ILE A 12 7.59 15.79 -3.11
N ILE A 13 6.76 15.37 -4.04
CA ILE A 13 6.32 16.22 -5.14
C ILE A 13 4.81 16.14 -5.35
N SER A 14 4.18 17.25 -5.69
CA SER A 14 2.74 17.32 -5.86
C SER A 14 2.32 18.04 -7.15
N GLY A 15 1.11 17.73 -7.63
CA GLY A 15 0.47 18.47 -8.71
C GLY A 15 1.05 18.24 -10.10
N LEU A 16 1.79 17.16 -10.32
CA LEU A 16 2.29 16.80 -11.64
C LEU A 16 1.13 16.44 -12.59
N ASN A 17 1.22 16.89 -13.83
CA ASN A 17 0.53 16.30 -14.96
C ASN A 17 1.38 15.16 -15.55
N GLN A 18 0.88 14.49 -16.60
CA GLN A 18 1.58 13.35 -17.21
C GLN A 18 2.96 13.73 -17.76
N GLU A 19 3.03 14.81 -18.52
CA GLU A 19 4.28 15.28 -19.13
C GLU A 19 5.37 15.62 -18.10
N CYS A 20 4.98 16.35 -17.04
CA CYS A 20 5.90 16.69 -15.95
C CYS A 20 6.33 15.45 -15.15
N PHE A 21 5.44 14.45 -15.01
CA PHE A 21 5.75 13.18 -14.37
C PHE A 21 6.80 12.40 -15.16
N GLU A 22 6.61 12.25 -16.47
CA GLU A 22 7.56 11.59 -17.37
C GLU A 22 8.90 12.31 -17.41
N TYR A 23 8.87 13.63 -17.49
CA TYR A 23 10.09 14.47 -17.47
C TYR A 23 10.88 14.27 -16.17
N LEU A 24 10.19 14.29 -15.01
CA LEU A 24 10.81 14.06 -13.72
C LEU A 24 11.52 12.69 -13.67
N ILE A 25 10.80 11.64 -14.05
CA ILE A 25 11.36 10.27 -14.02
C ILE A 25 12.58 10.18 -14.93
N LYS A 26 12.45 10.64 -16.16
CA LYS A 26 13.50 10.54 -17.17
C LYS A 26 14.78 11.29 -16.80
N HIS A 27 14.65 12.49 -16.23
CA HIS A 27 15.81 13.38 -16.02
C HIS A 27 16.37 13.35 -14.60
N TYR A 28 15.54 12.99 -13.60
CA TYR A 28 15.94 13.05 -12.19
C TYR A 28 15.69 11.75 -11.44
N GLY A 29 14.97 10.80 -12.02
CA GLY A 29 14.54 9.57 -11.35
C GLY A 29 15.68 8.75 -10.74
N SER A 30 16.84 8.69 -11.42
CA SER A 30 18.01 7.95 -10.96
C SER A 30 18.67 8.50 -9.68
N GLN A 31 18.38 9.77 -9.33
CA GLN A 31 18.92 10.44 -8.16
C GLN A 31 18.30 9.90 -6.85
N PHE A 32 17.00 9.56 -6.89
CA PHE A 32 16.23 9.32 -5.69
C PHE A 32 16.21 7.85 -5.24
N GLU A 33 16.19 7.67 -3.93
CA GLU A 33 15.96 6.39 -3.26
C GLU A 33 14.53 6.26 -2.71
N ALA A 34 13.87 7.40 -2.45
CA ALA A 34 12.48 7.45 -2.02
C ALA A 34 11.73 8.59 -2.71
N ILE A 35 10.55 8.29 -3.25
CA ILE A 35 9.70 9.32 -3.88
C ILE A 35 8.27 9.22 -3.32
N SER A 36 7.72 10.36 -2.91
CA SER A 36 6.32 10.51 -2.56
C SER A 36 5.60 11.42 -3.57
N PHE A 37 4.70 10.82 -4.33
CA PHE A 37 3.84 11.51 -5.28
C PHE A 37 2.53 11.94 -4.59
N TRP A 38 2.41 13.21 -4.26
CA TRP A 38 1.31 13.77 -3.51
C TRP A 38 0.32 14.49 -4.42
N LYS A 39 -0.94 14.06 -4.47
CA LYS A 39 -2.02 14.69 -5.27
C LYS A 39 -1.70 14.87 -6.75
N ASN A 40 -1.10 13.89 -7.37
CA ASN A 40 -0.84 13.86 -8.82
C ASN A 40 -2.08 13.29 -9.55
N LYS A 41 -3.17 14.07 -9.53
CA LYS A 41 -4.54 13.65 -9.91
C LYS A 41 -4.69 13.23 -11.35
N SER A 42 -3.91 13.82 -12.25
CA SER A 42 -4.03 13.69 -13.72
C SER A 42 -3.04 12.72 -14.35
N VAL A 43 -2.11 12.20 -13.58
CA VAL A 43 -1.19 11.16 -14.05
C VAL A 43 -1.99 9.86 -14.26
N SER A 44 -2.04 9.36 -15.49
CA SER A 44 -2.79 8.17 -15.87
C SER A 44 -1.89 6.99 -16.21
N ASP A 45 -0.75 7.25 -16.83
CA ASP A 45 0.25 6.24 -17.17
C ASP A 45 1.38 6.25 -16.13
N LEU A 46 1.54 5.13 -15.44
CA LEU A 46 2.58 4.92 -14.45
C LEU A 46 3.78 4.14 -15.02
N SER A 47 3.76 3.75 -16.30
CA SER A 47 4.84 2.98 -16.91
C SER A 47 6.22 3.63 -16.84
N PRO A 48 6.39 4.97 -16.84
CA PRO A 48 7.71 5.57 -16.64
C PRO A 48 8.43 5.17 -15.36
N LEU A 49 7.69 4.71 -14.34
CA LEU A 49 8.29 4.22 -13.09
C LEU A 49 9.15 2.96 -13.27
N GLU A 50 9.02 2.24 -14.39
CA GLU A 50 9.89 1.11 -14.75
C GLU A 50 11.36 1.50 -14.81
N ASP A 51 11.65 2.76 -15.07
CA ASP A 51 13.01 3.28 -15.18
C ASP A 51 13.63 3.69 -13.83
N LEU A 52 12.88 3.61 -12.74
CA LEU A 52 13.35 3.94 -11.38
C LEU A 52 14.16 2.79 -10.75
N THR A 53 15.31 2.46 -11.29
CA THR A 53 16.13 1.32 -10.83
C THR A 53 16.81 1.53 -9.47
N ASN A 54 16.91 2.77 -8.98
CA ASN A 54 17.54 3.10 -7.69
C ASN A 54 16.54 3.29 -6.53
N VAL A 55 15.25 3.42 -6.85
CA VAL A 55 14.23 3.71 -5.85
C VAL A 55 13.96 2.49 -4.97
N LYS A 56 14.00 2.69 -3.66
CA LYS A 56 13.72 1.71 -2.63
C LYS A 56 12.28 1.81 -2.12
N PHE A 57 11.71 3.02 -2.13
CA PHE A 57 10.38 3.28 -1.61
C PHE A 57 9.60 4.26 -2.49
N ILE A 58 8.39 3.88 -2.89
CA ILE A 58 7.45 4.74 -3.61
C ILE A 58 6.17 4.88 -2.79
N HIS A 59 5.75 6.11 -2.60
CA HIS A 59 4.47 6.43 -1.98
C HIS A 59 3.61 7.26 -2.92
N PHE A 60 2.36 6.84 -3.10
CA PHE A 60 1.34 7.60 -3.80
C PHE A 60 0.20 8.00 -2.87
N PHE A 61 -0.19 9.25 -2.93
CA PHE A 61 -1.40 9.73 -2.30
C PHE A 61 -2.25 10.53 -3.28
N PHE A 62 -3.47 10.06 -3.49
CA PHE A 62 -4.52 10.71 -4.27
C PHE A 62 -4.23 10.80 -5.79
N ASN A 63 -4.76 9.85 -6.52
CA ASN A 63 -4.78 9.81 -7.99
C ASN A 63 -6.18 9.44 -8.49
N GLN A 64 -6.62 10.08 -9.60
CA GLN A 64 -7.97 9.92 -10.15
C GLN A 64 -7.99 9.35 -11.57
N LYS A 65 -6.86 8.99 -12.13
CA LYS A 65 -6.74 8.60 -13.54
C LYS A 65 -6.11 7.23 -13.75
N ALA A 66 -5.08 6.88 -13.00
CA ALA A 66 -4.40 5.61 -13.17
C ALA A 66 -5.35 4.44 -12.86
N THR A 67 -5.48 3.53 -13.81
CA THR A 67 -6.28 2.30 -13.73
C THR A 67 -5.43 1.09 -13.40
N ASP A 68 -4.14 1.15 -13.72
CA ASP A 68 -3.19 0.06 -13.56
C ASP A 68 -1.90 0.52 -12.88
N LEU A 69 -1.21 -0.41 -12.27
CA LEU A 69 0.17 -0.26 -11.84
C LEU A 69 1.10 -0.56 -13.03
N TRP A 70 2.37 -0.19 -12.89
CA TRP A 70 3.41 -0.49 -13.88
C TRP A 70 4.02 -1.88 -13.69
N ASN A 71 4.77 -2.35 -14.67
CA ASN A 71 5.59 -3.56 -14.53
C ASN A 71 6.81 -3.24 -13.65
N MET A 72 6.99 -3.97 -12.55
CA MET A 72 8.01 -3.69 -11.53
C MET A 72 9.26 -4.56 -11.67
N GLU A 73 9.38 -5.37 -12.74
CA GLU A 73 10.52 -6.30 -12.93
C GLU A 73 11.87 -5.59 -12.90
N ARG A 74 11.94 -4.37 -13.46
CA ARG A 74 13.18 -3.57 -13.53
C ARG A 74 13.49 -2.80 -12.26
N ASN A 75 12.55 -2.71 -11.32
CA ASN A 75 12.73 -1.99 -10.07
C ASN A 75 13.40 -2.87 -9.00
N GLU A 76 14.64 -3.30 -9.27
CA GLU A 76 15.38 -4.27 -8.46
C GLU A 76 15.68 -3.82 -7.02
N LYS A 77 15.56 -2.53 -6.72
CA LYS A 77 15.76 -2.01 -5.36
C LYS A 77 14.46 -1.66 -4.65
N LEU A 78 13.32 -1.75 -5.34
CA LEU A 78 12.03 -1.39 -4.77
C LEU A 78 11.63 -2.40 -3.70
N SER A 79 11.73 -1.98 -2.45
CA SER A 79 11.40 -2.78 -1.27
C SER A 79 10.08 -2.38 -0.61
N GLY A 80 9.60 -1.16 -0.87
CA GLY A 80 8.36 -0.65 -0.29
C GLY A 80 7.51 0.15 -1.28
N LEU A 81 6.20 -0.15 -1.26
CA LEU A 81 5.20 0.55 -2.07
C LEU A 81 3.97 0.87 -1.23
N SER A 82 3.56 2.13 -1.24
CA SER A 82 2.30 2.57 -0.62
C SER A 82 1.43 3.31 -1.62
N ILE A 83 0.16 2.91 -1.74
CA ILE A 83 -0.81 3.49 -2.67
C ILE A 83 -2.09 3.83 -1.93
N TYR A 84 -2.43 5.12 -1.84
CA TYR A 84 -3.63 5.57 -1.16
C TYR A 84 -4.50 6.46 -2.03
N ASP A 85 -5.82 6.28 -1.89
CA ASP A 85 -6.86 7.09 -2.56
C ASP A 85 -6.72 7.14 -4.09
N PHE A 86 -6.49 5.98 -4.71
CA PHE A 86 -6.60 5.79 -6.15
C PHE A 86 -8.04 5.42 -6.50
N SER A 87 -8.74 6.29 -7.23
CA SER A 87 -10.18 6.13 -7.47
C SER A 87 -10.53 5.14 -8.59
N LYS A 88 -9.57 4.76 -9.42
CA LYS A 88 -9.79 3.89 -10.60
C LYS A 88 -8.92 2.64 -10.62
N LEU A 89 -8.07 2.45 -9.63
CA LEU A 89 -7.25 1.25 -9.53
C LEU A 89 -8.06 0.13 -8.89
N HIS A 90 -8.26 -0.97 -9.62
CA HIS A 90 -8.99 -2.15 -9.16
C HIS A 90 -8.15 -3.43 -9.16
N SER A 91 -6.98 -3.41 -9.76
CA SER A 91 -6.10 -4.59 -9.86
C SER A 91 -4.73 -4.34 -9.24
N VAL A 92 -4.22 -5.37 -8.55
CA VAL A 92 -2.87 -5.39 -7.97
C VAL A 92 -1.97 -6.44 -8.62
N VAL A 93 -2.37 -6.94 -9.80
CA VAL A 93 -1.66 -8.04 -10.48
C VAL A 93 -0.19 -7.71 -10.76
N LYS A 94 0.11 -6.46 -11.08
CA LYS A 94 1.47 -6.00 -11.35
C LYS A 94 2.42 -6.03 -10.14
N VAL A 95 1.87 -6.07 -8.93
CA VAL A 95 2.70 -6.18 -7.72
C VAL A 95 3.48 -7.50 -7.66
N ALA A 96 2.93 -8.56 -8.29
CA ALA A 96 3.62 -9.85 -8.38
C ALA A 96 4.88 -9.83 -9.26
N THR A 97 5.05 -8.81 -10.12
CA THR A 97 6.24 -8.67 -10.98
C THR A 97 7.44 -8.08 -10.24
N ALA A 98 7.25 -7.50 -9.05
CA ALA A 98 8.30 -6.86 -8.28
C ALA A 98 9.23 -7.89 -7.63
N PRO A 99 10.54 -7.93 -7.97
CA PRO A 99 11.44 -9.01 -7.52
C PRO A 99 11.78 -8.93 -6.03
N TYR A 100 11.77 -7.75 -5.41
CA TYR A 100 12.23 -7.53 -4.04
C TYR A 100 11.26 -6.74 -3.17
N LEU A 101 10.03 -6.50 -3.64
CA LEU A 101 9.02 -5.78 -2.88
C LEU A 101 8.56 -6.59 -1.68
N ASN A 102 8.95 -6.18 -0.47
CA ASN A 102 8.58 -6.86 0.76
C ASN A 102 7.49 -6.14 1.58
N TYR A 103 7.32 -4.83 1.37
CA TYR A 103 6.28 -4.03 1.98
C TYR A 103 5.32 -3.49 0.92
N PHE A 104 4.05 -3.80 1.05
CA PHE A 104 2.99 -3.24 0.22
C PHE A 104 1.82 -2.77 1.06
N SER A 105 1.41 -1.53 0.90
CA SER A 105 0.25 -0.98 1.57
C SER A 105 -0.66 -0.26 0.58
N ILE A 106 -1.94 -0.59 0.59
CA ILE A 106 -2.91 -0.03 -0.36
C ILE A 106 -4.26 0.21 0.31
N GLY A 107 -4.95 1.27 -0.13
CA GLY A 107 -6.31 1.54 0.33
C GLY A 107 -6.67 3.01 0.34
N ASN A 108 -7.42 3.42 1.37
CA ASN A 108 -7.92 4.77 1.50
C ASN A 108 -7.43 5.44 2.78
N ARG A 109 -7.16 6.73 2.68
CA ARG A 109 -6.95 7.60 3.85
C ARG A 109 -8.07 8.62 4.01
N VAL A 110 -8.59 9.11 2.91
CA VAL A 110 -9.61 10.18 2.91
C VAL A 110 -10.93 9.69 2.31
N TRP A 111 -10.87 8.94 1.20
CA TRP A 111 -12.05 8.52 0.45
C TRP A 111 -12.25 7.00 0.52
N PRO A 112 -13.11 6.47 1.39
CA PRO A 112 -13.22 5.03 1.64
C PRO A 112 -14.00 4.31 0.52
N LYS A 113 -13.52 4.38 -0.72
CA LYS A 113 -14.18 3.82 -1.90
C LYS A 113 -13.32 2.87 -2.74
N MET A 114 -12.03 2.68 -2.38
CA MET A 114 -11.17 1.79 -3.14
C MET A 114 -11.65 0.35 -2.99
N GLU A 115 -11.92 -0.28 -4.10
CA GLU A 115 -12.26 -1.69 -4.22
C GLU A 115 -11.26 -2.36 -5.14
N ILE A 116 -10.78 -3.54 -4.74
CA ILE A 116 -9.85 -4.35 -5.53
C ILE A 116 -10.53 -5.65 -5.91
N GLU A 117 -10.28 -6.14 -7.11
CA GLU A 117 -10.85 -7.38 -7.63
C GLU A 117 -10.49 -8.59 -6.77
N SER A 118 -9.20 -8.76 -6.45
CA SER A 118 -8.69 -9.92 -5.72
C SER A 118 -7.33 -9.65 -5.08
N LEU A 119 -7.04 -10.36 -3.99
CA LEU A 119 -5.72 -10.43 -3.36
C LEU A 119 -4.87 -11.62 -3.85
N LYS A 120 -5.41 -12.50 -4.69
CA LYS A 120 -4.70 -13.69 -5.22
C LYS A 120 -3.36 -13.40 -5.89
N PRO A 121 -3.17 -12.26 -6.59
CA PRO A 121 -1.86 -11.91 -7.11
C PRO A 121 -0.75 -11.84 -6.06
N LEU A 122 -1.08 -11.56 -4.79
CA LEU A 122 -0.11 -11.49 -3.70
C LEU A 122 0.50 -12.85 -3.33
N ILE A 123 -0.15 -13.96 -3.69
CA ILE A 123 0.35 -15.33 -3.46
C ILE A 123 1.72 -15.52 -4.14
N HIS A 124 1.88 -14.93 -5.32
CA HIS A 124 3.10 -15.06 -6.13
C HIS A 124 4.11 -13.94 -5.89
N SER A 125 3.83 -13.02 -4.97
CA SER A 125 4.70 -11.88 -4.66
C SER A 125 5.76 -12.22 -3.61
N GLN A 126 6.73 -11.30 -3.44
CA GLN A 126 7.75 -11.37 -2.38
C GLN A 126 7.31 -10.66 -1.08
N ILE A 127 6.06 -10.19 -1.02
CA ILE A 127 5.55 -9.37 0.07
C ILE A 127 5.47 -10.18 1.36
N THR A 128 6.11 -9.65 2.40
CA THR A 128 6.06 -10.18 3.77
C THR A 128 5.24 -9.30 4.72
N HIS A 129 5.08 -8.02 4.38
CA HIS A 129 4.26 -7.07 5.12
C HIS A 129 3.22 -6.46 4.19
N PHE A 130 1.95 -6.76 4.44
CA PHE A 130 0.83 -6.24 3.66
C PHE A 130 -0.11 -5.39 4.51
N GLY A 131 -0.47 -4.22 4.00
CA GLY A 131 -1.48 -3.32 4.57
C GLY A 131 -2.66 -3.13 3.64
N TRP A 132 -3.88 -3.48 4.12
CA TRP A 132 -5.14 -3.24 3.41
C TRP A 132 -6.05 -2.27 4.17
N TRP A 133 -6.30 -1.12 3.55
CA TRP A 133 -7.12 -0.04 4.12
C TRP A 133 -8.28 0.36 3.19
N GLY A 134 -8.60 -0.46 2.20
CA GLY A 134 -9.66 -0.23 1.23
C GLY A 134 -11.05 -0.54 1.76
N ALA A 135 -12.06 -0.31 0.92
CA ALA A 135 -13.46 -0.54 1.25
C ALA A 135 -13.82 -2.02 1.11
N LYS A 136 -13.39 -2.66 0.02
CA LYS A 136 -13.82 -4.03 -0.33
C LYS A 136 -12.82 -4.75 -1.22
N ILE A 137 -12.72 -6.07 -1.03
CA ILE A 137 -12.15 -7.02 -2.00
C ILE A 137 -13.35 -7.71 -2.66
N LEU A 138 -13.45 -7.65 -3.99
CA LEU A 138 -14.66 -8.02 -4.71
C LEU A 138 -14.93 -9.53 -4.70
N ASP A 139 -13.90 -10.36 -4.79
CA ASP A 139 -14.04 -11.81 -4.67
C ASP A 139 -14.22 -12.29 -3.23
N ASN A 140 -14.06 -11.40 -2.24
CA ASN A 140 -14.19 -11.65 -0.80
C ASN A 140 -13.29 -12.80 -0.29
N ASP A 141 -12.24 -13.16 -1.04
CA ASP A 141 -11.31 -14.23 -0.71
C ASP A 141 -10.07 -13.67 0.02
N TYR A 142 -10.20 -13.43 1.33
CA TYR A 142 -9.08 -13.03 2.18
C TYR A 142 -8.21 -14.22 2.60
N LEU A 143 -8.77 -15.45 2.56
CA LEU A 143 -8.04 -16.64 3.00
C LEU A 143 -6.92 -17.02 2.05
N CYS A 144 -6.97 -16.56 0.80
CA CYS A 144 -5.87 -16.74 -0.16
C CYS A 144 -4.53 -16.20 0.36
N LEU A 145 -4.54 -15.26 1.30
CA LEU A 145 -3.31 -14.73 1.90
C LEU A 145 -2.53 -15.78 2.71
N ALA A 146 -3.19 -16.87 3.13
CA ALA A 146 -2.52 -17.99 3.80
C ALA A 146 -1.51 -18.71 2.90
N ASP A 147 -1.71 -18.66 1.59
CA ASP A 147 -0.81 -19.27 0.60
C ASP A 147 0.32 -18.30 0.16
N SER A 148 0.39 -17.12 0.76
CA SER A 148 1.39 -16.10 0.44
C SER A 148 2.60 -16.14 1.40
N ARG A 149 3.56 -15.24 1.16
CA ARG A 149 4.72 -15.05 2.05
C ARG A 149 4.47 -14.06 3.19
N ILE A 150 3.24 -13.57 3.35
CA ILE A 150 2.90 -12.54 4.32
C ILE A 150 3.10 -13.06 5.75
N LYS A 151 3.85 -12.29 6.55
CA LYS A 151 4.13 -12.50 7.98
C LYS A 151 3.55 -11.38 8.84
N LYS A 152 3.30 -10.22 8.23
CA LYS A 152 2.67 -9.10 8.91
C LYS A 152 1.51 -8.57 8.09
N LEU A 153 0.32 -8.51 8.73
CA LEU A 153 -0.92 -8.12 8.09
C LEU A 153 -1.58 -6.98 8.88
N ASP A 154 -1.65 -5.82 8.27
CA ASP A 154 -2.28 -4.64 8.82
C ASP A 154 -3.58 -4.35 8.05
N MET A 155 -4.71 -4.74 8.63
CA MET A 155 -6.03 -4.49 8.08
C MET A 155 -7.11 -4.52 9.18
N PHE A 156 -8.27 -3.97 8.85
CA PHE A 156 -9.37 -3.94 9.80
C PHE A 156 -10.02 -5.32 9.95
N ILE A 157 -10.16 -5.80 11.18
CA ILE A 157 -10.84 -7.07 11.49
C ILE A 157 -12.33 -7.06 11.10
N ARG A 158 -12.93 -5.90 10.83
CA ARG A 158 -14.31 -5.77 10.34
C ARG A 158 -14.56 -6.44 8.97
N HIS A 159 -13.50 -6.76 8.25
CA HIS A 159 -13.59 -7.47 6.97
C HIS A 159 -13.86 -8.97 7.14
N PHE A 160 -13.70 -9.50 8.35
CA PHE A 160 -13.78 -10.93 8.66
C PHE A 160 -14.93 -11.26 9.59
N THR A 161 -15.49 -12.45 9.42
CA THR A 161 -16.15 -13.15 10.51
C THR A 161 -15.09 -13.68 11.48
N ILE A 162 -15.51 -14.06 12.71
CA ILE A 162 -14.58 -14.65 13.69
C ILE A 162 -13.95 -15.94 13.15
N ASP A 163 -14.75 -16.77 12.46
CA ASP A 163 -14.27 -18.04 11.88
C ASP A 163 -13.24 -17.81 10.76
N GLU A 164 -13.49 -16.85 9.87
CA GLU A 164 -12.52 -16.48 8.81
C GLU A 164 -11.22 -15.96 9.40
N LEU A 165 -11.29 -15.08 10.40
CA LEU A 165 -10.13 -14.57 11.10
C LEU A 165 -9.33 -15.69 11.78
N ALA A 166 -10.03 -16.59 12.49
CA ALA A 166 -9.40 -17.71 13.16
C ALA A 166 -8.70 -18.64 12.16
N ARG A 167 -9.33 -18.93 11.01
CA ARG A 167 -8.72 -19.74 9.94
C ARG A 167 -7.50 -19.04 9.34
N LEU A 168 -7.58 -17.73 9.06
CA LEU A 168 -6.46 -16.99 8.50
C LEU A 168 -5.25 -17.02 9.46
N VAL A 169 -5.47 -16.74 10.75
CA VAL A 169 -4.40 -16.74 11.77
C VAL A 169 -3.82 -18.14 11.96
N ALA A 170 -4.67 -19.18 11.96
CA ALA A 170 -4.22 -20.57 12.10
C ALA A 170 -3.38 -21.07 10.92
N ASN A 171 -3.62 -20.54 9.71
CA ASN A 171 -2.92 -20.97 8.50
C ASN A 171 -1.66 -20.14 8.18
N ILE A 172 -1.44 -19.01 8.86
CA ILE A 172 -0.21 -18.21 8.71
C ILE A 172 0.59 -18.29 10.01
N PRO A 173 1.62 -19.15 10.08
CA PRO A 173 2.46 -19.26 11.28
C PRO A 173 3.11 -17.92 11.62
N ASP A 174 3.10 -17.57 12.90
CA ASP A 174 3.74 -16.34 13.43
C ASP A 174 3.20 -15.02 12.84
N LEU A 175 1.94 -15.03 12.37
CA LEU A 175 1.29 -13.83 11.86
C LEU A 175 1.27 -12.74 12.92
N THR A 176 1.73 -11.55 12.52
CA THR A 176 1.74 -10.32 13.33
C THR A 176 0.94 -9.21 12.64
N GLY A 177 0.83 -8.06 13.28
CA GLY A 177 0.18 -6.85 12.73
C GLY A 177 -1.14 -6.50 13.40
N GLU A 178 -1.82 -5.50 12.85
CA GLU A 178 -3.08 -4.99 13.43
C GLU A 178 -4.18 -6.08 13.50
N ILE A 179 -4.16 -7.03 12.58
CA ILE A 179 -5.18 -8.09 12.50
C ILE A 179 -5.14 -9.06 13.68
N THR A 180 -3.99 -9.21 14.32
CA THR A 180 -3.81 -10.12 15.47
C THR A 180 -4.07 -9.44 16.80
N LYS A 181 -4.29 -8.13 16.83
CA LYS A 181 -4.57 -7.40 18.07
C LYS A 181 -6.01 -7.61 18.51
N PRO A 182 -6.26 -8.10 19.74
CA PRO A 182 -7.60 -8.34 20.24
C PRO A 182 -8.34 -7.04 20.57
N TYR A 183 -7.63 -5.94 20.68
CA TYR A 183 -8.18 -4.62 21.00
C TYR A 183 -7.37 -3.52 20.33
N LYS A 184 -8.00 -2.36 20.21
CA LYS A 184 -7.34 -1.12 19.81
C LYS A 184 -7.16 -0.22 21.02
N GLU A 185 -5.95 0.23 21.26
CA GLU A 185 -5.64 1.23 22.27
C GLU A 185 -5.88 2.63 21.71
N CYS A 186 -6.68 3.43 22.41
CA CYS A 186 -6.94 4.83 22.10
C CYS A 186 -6.63 5.68 23.32
N SER A 187 -5.87 6.75 23.17
CA SER A 187 -5.62 7.70 24.26
C SER A 187 -6.25 9.05 23.94
N ILE A 188 -6.92 9.63 24.93
CA ILE A 188 -7.46 10.99 24.89
C ILE A 188 -6.71 11.80 25.93
N ILE A 189 -6.28 13.00 25.58
CA ILE A 189 -5.67 13.96 26.50
C ILE A 189 -6.69 15.06 26.75
N GLU A 190 -7.22 15.13 27.97
CA GLU A 190 -8.10 16.17 28.43
C GLU A 190 -7.48 16.87 29.62
N SER A 191 -7.41 18.20 29.59
CA SER A 191 -6.87 19.02 30.69
C SER A 191 -5.45 18.63 31.16
N GLY A 192 -4.63 18.07 30.25
CA GLY A 192 -3.28 17.62 30.58
C GLY A 192 -3.19 16.17 31.14
N GLU A 193 -4.31 15.54 31.40
CA GLU A 193 -4.36 14.12 31.80
C GLU A 193 -4.57 13.21 30.58
N LYS A 194 -3.75 12.15 30.49
CA LYS A 194 -3.88 11.12 29.46
C LYS A 194 -4.71 9.97 29.99
N THR A 195 -5.88 9.76 29.40
CA THR A 195 -6.71 8.59 29.65
C THR A 195 -6.62 7.61 28.49
N THR A 196 -6.32 6.34 28.79
CA THR A 196 -6.19 5.28 27.79
C THR A 196 -7.40 4.37 27.83
N TYR A 197 -8.04 4.17 26.69
CA TYR A 197 -9.18 3.29 26.51
C TYR A 197 -8.77 2.10 25.64
N TYR A 198 -9.30 0.92 25.95
CA TYR A 198 -9.12 -0.30 25.18
C TYR A 198 -10.43 -0.64 24.46
N LEU A 199 -10.44 -0.48 23.15
CA LEU A 199 -11.61 -0.82 22.32
C LEU A 199 -11.48 -2.27 21.88
N LEU A 200 -12.37 -3.14 22.36
CA LEU A 200 -12.49 -4.51 21.88
C LEU A 200 -12.92 -4.51 20.40
N CYS A 201 -12.10 -5.13 19.57
CA CYS A 201 -12.39 -5.30 18.17
C CYS A 201 -13.37 -6.47 18.00
N LYS A 202 -14.56 -6.19 17.46
CA LYS A 202 -15.52 -7.23 17.07
C LYS A 202 -15.41 -7.44 15.56
N GLY A 203 -15.37 -8.70 15.15
CA GLY A 203 -15.43 -9.07 13.75
C GLY A 203 -16.77 -8.72 13.10
N LYS A 204 -16.88 -8.97 11.81
CA LYS A 204 -18.10 -8.81 11.02
C LYS A 204 -19.23 -9.64 11.65
N ARG A 205 -20.41 -9.06 11.81
CA ARG A 205 -21.60 -9.83 12.18
C ARG A 205 -21.99 -10.74 11.01
N LYS A 206 -22.39 -11.99 11.33
CA LYS A 206 -22.98 -12.90 10.34
C LYS A 206 -24.33 -12.37 9.88
#